data_552135bc5e8757b62889f7df6f59ad23
#
_entry.id   552135bc5e8757b62889f7df6f59ad23
#
_cell.length_a   1.000
_cell.length_b   1.000
_cell.length_c   1.000
_cell.angle_alpha   90.00
_cell.angle_beta   90.00
_cell.angle_gamma   90.00
#
_symmetry.space_group_name_H-M   'P 1'
#
loop_
_entity.id
_entity.type
_entity.pdbx_description
1 polymer ?
#
loop_
_entity_poly.entity_id
_entity_poly.type
_entity_poly.pdbx_seq_one_letter_code
_entity_poly.pdbx_strand_id
1 'polypeptide(L)'
;MTDYSEYPLTRSQCVMAVLVAAAISGIVIWLMYRQVVIALMASPLGLLGPRLLRSRLKRQRQERLRLQFKSMLQALASLLAAGRSVENAFDALEGDMVLLLGDPNSDIIREIRAVRIRAKSGDPLEAPLTDFAARSGLEEARSFAEVFSICKRSGGDLVEVVRRSSAMIGEKMEVEQELGVLIAQKRLESRLMMGMPFAFVGLLGFFAGDYMEGLHQGAGWLVLTGCLLLLGGCCWWMYRIMEIRI
;
A
#
# COMPACT_ATOMS: atom_id res chain seq x y z
N MET A 1 8.70 19.61 6.50
CA MET A 1 8.00 19.02 5.34
C MET A 1 7.88 17.53 5.53
N THR A 2 6.74 16.94 5.21
CA THR A 2 6.46 15.52 5.48
C THR A 2 7.07 14.65 4.36
N ASP A 3 7.82 13.63 4.72
CA ASP A 3 8.28 12.61 3.78
C ASP A 3 7.23 11.50 3.69
N TYR A 4 6.70 11.26 2.50
CA TYR A 4 5.69 10.24 2.22
C TYR A 4 6.31 8.89 1.85
N SER A 5 7.63 8.85 1.69
CA SER A 5 8.38 7.62 1.43
C SER A 5 8.52 6.76 2.69
N GLU A 6 8.39 7.36 3.89
CA GLU A 6 8.46 6.67 5.16
C GLU A 6 7.17 6.82 5.97
N TYR A 7 6.71 5.71 6.56
CA TYR A 7 5.57 5.70 7.48
C TYR A 7 6.06 5.30 8.88
N PRO A 8 6.10 6.23 9.86
CA PRO A 8 6.40 5.89 11.24
C PRO A 8 5.21 5.14 11.87
N LEU A 9 5.39 3.87 12.18
CA LEU A 9 4.39 3.09 12.92
C LEU A 9 4.27 3.61 14.35
N THR A 10 3.04 3.81 14.80
CA THR A 10 2.78 4.07 16.22
C THR A 10 3.09 2.81 17.04
N ARG A 11 3.66 2.96 18.23
CA ARG A 11 4.03 1.83 19.12
C ARG A 11 2.88 0.86 19.34
N SER A 12 1.65 1.34 19.49
CA SER A 12 0.45 0.52 19.63
C SER A 12 0.16 -0.33 18.40
N GLN A 13 0.32 0.22 17.19
CA GLN A 13 0.13 -0.50 15.93
C GLN A 13 1.19 -1.59 15.73
N CYS A 14 2.42 -1.33 16.15
CA CYS A 14 3.51 -2.30 16.09
C CYS A 14 3.23 -3.48 17.03
N VAL A 15 2.85 -3.21 18.28
CA VAL A 15 2.51 -4.23 19.28
C VAL A 15 1.30 -5.06 18.83
N MET A 16 0.25 -4.42 18.31
CA MET A 16 -0.94 -5.11 17.83
C MET A 16 -0.63 -6.02 16.63
N ALA A 17 0.22 -5.57 15.70
CA ALA A 17 0.65 -6.39 14.56
C ALA A 17 1.47 -7.62 14.99
N VAL A 18 2.36 -7.46 15.98
CA VAL A 18 3.12 -8.58 16.56
C VAL A 18 2.19 -9.57 17.25
N LEU A 19 1.25 -9.09 18.08
CA LEU A 19 0.30 -9.93 18.80
C LEU A 19 -0.59 -10.74 17.85
N VAL A 20 -1.13 -10.12 16.80
CA VAL A 20 -1.97 -10.80 15.81
C VAL A 20 -1.16 -11.84 15.02
N ALA A 21 0.05 -11.51 14.59
CA ALA A 21 0.91 -12.44 13.86
C ALA A 21 1.36 -13.60 14.77
N ALA A 22 1.69 -13.35 16.03
CA ALA A 22 2.05 -14.37 17.01
C ALA A 22 0.85 -15.27 17.36
N ALA A 23 -0.37 -14.71 17.48
CA ALA A 23 -1.58 -15.48 17.73
C ALA A 23 -1.90 -16.43 16.56
N ILE A 24 -1.83 -15.94 15.32
CA ILE A 24 -2.08 -16.76 14.14
C ILE A 24 -1.06 -17.91 14.03
N SER A 25 0.24 -17.61 14.17
CA SER A 25 1.29 -18.65 14.14
C SER A 25 1.14 -19.64 15.29
N GLY A 26 0.81 -19.16 16.50
CA GLY A 26 0.57 -20.00 17.66
C GLY A 26 -0.61 -20.96 17.50
N ILE A 27 -1.74 -20.46 16.94
CA ILE A 27 -2.93 -21.29 16.68
C ILE A 27 -2.62 -22.37 15.65
N VAL A 28 -1.92 -22.05 14.55
CA VAL A 28 -1.56 -23.02 13.51
C VAL A 28 -0.68 -24.14 14.08
N ILE A 29 0.31 -23.77 14.89
CA ILE A 29 1.24 -24.74 15.48
C ILE A 29 0.57 -25.56 16.58
N TRP A 30 -0.28 -24.93 17.40
CA TRP A 30 -1.07 -25.65 18.41
C TRP A 30 -2.02 -26.68 17.77
N LEU A 31 -2.63 -26.32 16.64
CA LEU A 31 -3.52 -27.22 15.90
C LEU A 31 -2.76 -28.45 15.37
N MET A 32 -1.50 -28.27 14.97
CA MET A 32 -0.67 -29.33 14.40
C MET A 32 -0.02 -30.23 15.44
N TYR A 33 0.51 -29.64 16.51
CA TYR A 33 1.35 -30.38 17.47
C TYR A 33 0.62 -30.69 18.80
N ARG A 34 -0.54 -30.08 19.06
CA ARG A 34 -1.27 -30.16 20.34
C ARG A 34 -0.39 -29.90 21.59
N GLN A 35 0.78 -29.32 21.40
CA GLN A 35 1.73 -28.97 22.46
C GLN A 35 1.95 -27.46 22.52
N VAL A 36 1.59 -26.86 23.66
CA VAL A 36 1.68 -25.41 23.91
C VAL A 36 3.13 -24.92 23.87
N VAL A 37 4.09 -25.75 24.27
CA VAL A 37 5.52 -25.40 24.33
C VAL A 37 6.09 -25.08 22.95
N ILE A 38 5.73 -25.86 21.93
CA ILE A 38 6.20 -25.67 20.54
C ILE A 38 5.54 -24.44 19.93
N ALA A 39 4.27 -24.18 20.25
CA ALA A 39 3.57 -22.97 19.83
C ALA A 39 4.23 -21.69 20.39
N LEU A 40 4.73 -21.74 21.62
CA LEU A 40 5.45 -20.62 22.24
C LEU A 40 6.84 -20.38 21.58
N MET A 41 7.55 -21.44 21.19
CA MET A 41 8.84 -21.33 20.51
C MET A 41 8.74 -20.71 19.09
N ALA A 42 7.58 -20.76 18.46
CA ALA A 42 7.33 -20.14 17.16
C ALA A 42 6.86 -18.67 17.24
N SER A 43 6.61 -18.16 18.44
CA SER A 43 6.23 -16.76 18.70
C SER A 43 7.15 -15.71 18.04
N PRO A 44 8.49 -15.90 17.90
CA PRO A 44 9.37 -14.93 17.22
C PRO A 44 9.05 -14.72 15.73
N LEU A 45 8.33 -15.61 15.06
CA LEU A 45 7.86 -15.36 13.70
C LEU A 45 6.89 -14.17 13.62
N GLY A 46 6.21 -13.82 14.72
CA GLY A 46 5.37 -12.62 14.84
C GLY A 46 6.12 -11.29 14.63
N LEU A 47 7.45 -11.27 14.81
CA LEU A 47 8.29 -10.08 14.59
C LEU A 47 8.33 -9.61 13.12
N LEU A 48 7.92 -10.44 12.18
CA LEU A 48 7.79 -10.07 10.77
C LEU A 48 6.50 -9.26 10.48
N GLY A 49 5.49 -9.32 11.37
CA GLY A 49 4.21 -8.63 11.23
C GLY A 49 4.31 -7.11 11.02
N PRO A 50 5.10 -6.37 11.81
CA PRO A 50 5.23 -4.91 11.67
C PRO A 50 5.78 -4.46 10.33
N ARG A 51 6.70 -5.22 9.72
CA ARG A 51 7.26 -4.90 8.40
C ARG A 51 6.20 -4.97 7.31
N LEU A 52 5.34 -5.97 7.35
CA LEU A 52 4.24 -6.13 6.39
C LEU A 52 3.18 -5.05 6.58
N LEU A 53 2.86 -4.71 7.83
CA LEU A 53 1.89 -3.65 8.15
C LEU A 53 2.40 -2.28 7.69
N ARG A 54 3.67 -1.95 7.95
CA ARG A 54 4.30 -0.70 7.50
C ARG A 54 4.22 -0.55 5.97
N SER A 55 4.53 -1.61 5.23
CA SER A 55 4.48 -1.62 3.78
C SER A 55 3.05 -1.39 3.25
N ARG A 56 2.04 -1.99 3.89
CA ARG A 56 0.63 -1.81 3.52
C ARG A 56 0.13 -0.39 3.79
N LEU A 57 0.42 0.16 4.97
CA LEU A 57 -0.02 1.50 5.36
C LEU A 57 0.65 2.58 4.49
N LYS A 58 1.96 2.41 4.17
CA LYS A 58 2.67 3.27 3.22
C LYS A 58 1.98 3.28 1.86
N ARG A 59 1.70 2.09 1.28
CA ARG A 59 1.01 1.98 -0.02
C ARG A 59 -0.38 2.63 0.02
N GLN A 60 -1.15 2.40 1.07
CA GLN A 60 -2.47 2.99 1.20
C GLN A 60 -2.42 4.52 1.28
N ARG A 61 -1.42 5.09 1.96
CA ARG A 61 -1.22 6.54 2.02
C ARG A 61 -0.81 7.10 0.66
N GLN A 62 0.13 6.45 -0.02
CA GLN A 62 0.57 6.85 -1.36
C GLN A 62 -0.57 6.78 -2.38
N GLU A 63 -1.41 5.74 -2.33
CA GLU A 63 -2.59 5.61 -3.20
C GLU A 63 -3.61 6.71 -2.94
N ARG A 64 -3.88 7.04 -1.68
CA ARG A 64 -4.74 8.18 -1.32
C ARG A 64 -4.15 9.50 -1.83
N LEU A 65 -2.84 9.72 -1.67
CA LEU A 65 -2.17 10.91 -2.16
C LEU A 65 -2.23 11.01 -3.69
N ARG A 66 -2.10 9.87 -4.39
CA ARG A 66 -2.22 9.78 -5.86
C ARG A 66 -3.60 10.20 -6.36
N LEU A 67 -4.67 9.70 -5.70
CA LEU A 67 -6.05 10.12 -5.97
C LEU A 67 -6.24 11.62 -5.76
N GLN A 68 -5.76 12.14 -4.64
CA GLN A 68 -5.84 13.57 -4.32
C GLN A 68 -5.02 14.40 -5.31
N PHE A 69 -3.87 13.92 -5.76
CA PHE A 69 -3.04 14.57 -6.77
C PHE A 69 -3.75 14.63 -8.14
N LYS A 70 -4.43 13.55 -8.56
CA LYS A 70 -5.29 13.57 -9.75
C LYS A 70 -6.35 14.66 -9.66
N SER A 71 -7.08 14.73 -8.55
CA SER A 71 -8.12 15.74 -8.32
C SER A 71 -7.54 17.16 -8.32
N MET A 72 -6.35 17.33 -7.74
CA MET A 72 -5.62 18.61 -7.77
C MET A 72 -5.30 19.05 -9.20
N LEU A 73 -4.81 18.15 -10.05
CA LEU A 73 -4.53 18.48 -11.46
C LEU A 73 -5.79 18.82 -12.22
N GLN A 74 -6.93 18.15 -11.96
CA GLN A 74 -8.21 18.48 -12.58
C GLN A 74 -8.69 19.88 -12.19
N ALA A 75 -8.62 20.22 -10.90
CA ALA A 75 -8.97 21.55 -10.41
C ALA A 75 -8.03 22.61 -10.99
N LEU A 76 -6.73 22.33 -11.01
CA LEU A 76 -5.74 23.24 -11.60
C LEU A 76 -5.99 23.47 -13.10
N ALA A 77 -6.29 22.40 -13.87
CA ALA A 77 -6.63 22.50 -15.28
C ALA A 77 -7.86 23.40 -15.51
N SER A 78 -8.90 23.27 -14.68
CA SER A 78 -10.10 24.10 -14.75
C SER A 78 -9.81 25.58 -14.48
N LEU A 79 -8.97 25.87 -13.47
CA LEU A 79 -8.58 27.24 -13.14
C LEU A 79 -7.75 27.89 -14.26
N LEU A 80 -6.81 27.13 -14.85
CA LEU A 80 -6.00 27.60 -15.98
C LEU A 80 -6.86 27.80 -17.23
N ALA A 81 -7.80 26.89 -17.52
CA ALA A 81 -8.73 27.00 -18.64
C ALA A 81 -9.67 28.21 -18.51
N ALA A 82 -9.95 28.64 -17.27
CA ALA A 82 -10.67 29.90 -16.99
C ALA A 82 -9.80 31.15 -17.22
N GLY A 83 -8.60 31.03 -17.73
CA GLY A 83 -7.70 32.14 -18.08
C GLY A 83 -6.91 32.70 -16.89
N ARG A 84 -6.85 32.01 -15.76
CA ARG A 84 -6.03 32.47 -14.64
C ARG A 84 -4.54 32.23 -14.93
N SER A 85 -3.69 33.14 -14.47
CA SER A 85 -2.24 32.89 -14.46
C SER A 85 -1.93 31.69 -13.55
N VAL A 86 -0.80 31.02 -13.79
CA VAL A 86 -0.41 29.84 -13.04
C VAL A 86 -0.32 30.13 -11.54
N GLU A 87 0.26 31.27 -11.18
CA GLU A 87 0.40 31.72 -9.79
C GLU A 87 -0.99 31.94 -9.13
N ASN A 88 -1.91 32.63 -9.84
CA ASN A 88 -3.26 32.86 -9.36
C ASN A 88 -4.10 31.57 -9.30
N ALA A 89 -3.85 30.62 -10.18
CA ALA A 89 -4.46 29.30 -10.15
C ALA A 89 -4.03 28.51 -8.90
N PHE A 90 -2.73 28.48 -8.57
CA PHE A 90 -2.24 27.85 -7.33
C PHE A 90 -2.75 28.56 -6.07
N ASP A 91 -2.95 29.87 -6.08
CA ASP A 91 -3.54 30.61 -4.94
C ASP A 91 -5.00 30.20 -4.68
N ALA A 92 -5.81 30.02 -5.73
CA ALA A 92 -7.20 29.61 -5.63
C ALA A 92 -7.36 28.11 -5.33
N LEU A 93 -6.43 27.30 -5.79
CA LEU A 93 -6.47 25.84 -5.74
C LEU A 93 -6.67 25.29 -4.32
N GLU A 94 -6.08 25.94 -3.29
CA GLU A 94 -6.26 25.50 -1.90
C GLU A 94 -7.73 25.54 -1.48
N GLY A 95 -8.44 26.62 -1.78
CA GLY A 95 -9.85 26.76 -1.46
C GLY A 95 -10.73 25.72 -2.16
N ASP A 96 -10.52 25.55 -3.46
CA ASP A 96 -11.26 24.58 -4.27
C ASP A 96 -11.03 23.15 -3.79
N MET A 97 -9.79 22.80 -3.43
CA MET A 97 -9.46 21.48 -2.92
C MET A 97 -10.01 21.22 -1.52
N VAL A 98 -10.11 22.22 -0.65
CA VAL A 98 -10.77 22.10 0.66
C VAL A 98 -12.25 21.78 0.48
N LEU A 99 -12.93 22.46 -0.44
CA LEU A 99 -14.34 22.19 -0.76
C LEU A 99 -14.53 20.78 -1.37
N LEU A 100 -13.62 20.36 -2.25
CA LEU A 100 -13.71 19.07 -2.94
C LEU A 100 -13.46 17.89 -2.01
N LEU A 101 -12.46 17.98 -1.13
CA LEU A 101 -12.03 16.87 -0.27
C LEU A 101 -12.73 16.85 1.10
N GLY A 102 -13.30 17.96 1.54
CA GLY A 102 -13.94 18.09 2.84
C GLY A 102 -12.97 18.00 4.05
N ASP A 103 -11.67 17.86 3.81
CA ASP A 103 -10.64 17.75 4.85
C ASP A 103 -9.52 18.79 4.60
N PRO A 104 -9.49 19.88 5.37
CA PRO A 104 -8.48 20.93 5.21
C PRO A 104 -7.06 20.52 5.61
N ASN A 105 -6.93 19.37 6.29
CA ASN A 105 -5.65 18.81 6.75
C ASN A 105 -5.14 17.67 5.89
N SER A 106 -5.77 17.40 4.75
CA SER A 106 -5.32 16.35 3.84
C SER A 106 -3.87 16.58 3.37
N ASP A 107 -3.19 15.48 3.05
CA ASP A 107 -1.78 15.53 2.66
C ASP A 107 -1.57 16.46 1.45
N ILE A 108 -2.45 16.42 0.44
CA ILE A 108 -2.30 17.25 -0.76
C ILE A 108 -2.54 18.75 -0.46
N ILE A 109 -3.50 19.09 0.40
CA ILE A 109 -3.76 20.51 0.74
C ILE A 109 -2.57 21.10 1.49
N ARG A 110 -1.93 20.32 2.36
CA ARG A 110 -0.69 20.77 3.03
C ARG A 110 0.43 21.05 2.02
N GLU A 111 0.56 20.23 0.98
CA GLU A 111 1.56 20.44 -0.07
C GLU A 111 1.20 21.64 -0.96
N ILE A 112 -0.07 21.82 -1.36
CA ILE A 112 -0.52 22.99 -2.10
C ILE A 112 -0.21 24.27 -1.31
N ARG A 113 -0.51 24.28 -0.02
CA ARG A 113 -0.18 25.39 0.88
C ARG A 113 1.32 25.66 0.94
N ALA A 114 2.15 24.63 1.01
CA ALA A 114 3.61 24.75 1.00
C ALA A 114 4.13 25.34 -0.32
N VAL A 115 3.61 24.84 -1.46
CA VAL A 115 3.93 25.39 -2.80
C VAL A 115 3.55 26.87 -2.88
N ARG A 116 2.34 27.23 -2.44
CA ARG A 116 1.86 28.61 -2.44
C ARG A 116 2.71 29.55 -1.59
N ILE A 117 3.08 29.13 -0.36
CA ILE A 117 3.91 29.94 0.54
C ILE A 117 5.28 30.19 -0.09
N ARG A 118 5.91 29.19 -0.68
CA ARG A 118 7.21 29.32 -1.32
C ARG A 118 7.14 30.22 -2.57
N ALA A 119 6.10 30.06 -3.37
CA ALA A 119 5.86 30.92 -4.53
C ALA A 119 5.71 32.40 -4.12
N LYS A 120 4.97 32.68 -3.03
CA LYS A 120 4.84 34.03 -2.47
C LYS A 120 6.15 34.59 -1.89
N SER A 121 7.06 33.72 -1.48
CA SER A 121 8.39 34.10 -1.03
C SER A 121 9.39 34.37 -2.17
N GLY A 122 8.96 34.24 -3.43
CA GLY A 122 9.78 34.49 -4.62
C GLY A 122 10.41 33.23 -5.22
N ASP A 123 10.17 32.05 -4.67
CA ASP A 123 10.64 30.81 -5.29
C ASP A 123 9.89 30.55 -6.60
N PRO A 124 10.56 30.15 -7.69
CA PRO A 124 9.89 29.70 -8.89
C PRO A 124 9.07 28.45 -8.59
N LEU A 125 7.82 28.35 -9.11
CA LEU A 125 6.88 27.26 -8.86
C LEU A 125 7.45 25.86 -9.15
N GLU A 126 8.42 25.76 -10.06
CA GLU A 126 9.08 24.52 -10.41
C GLU A 126 9.83 23.90 -9.23
N ALA A 127 10.48 24.74 -8.39
CA ALA A 127 11.27 24.26 -7.27
C ALA A 127 10.42 23.53 -6.19
N PRO A 128 9.33 24.12 -5.67
CA PRO A 128 8.48 23.41 -4.71
C PRO A 128 7.72 22.22 -5.32
N LEU A 129 7.39 22.23 -6.62
CA LEU A 129 6.78 21.08 -7.29
C LEU A 129 7.74 19.91 -7.42
N THR A 130 9.00 20.17 -7.79
CA THR A 130 10.06 19.15 -7.84
C THR A 130 10.35 18.56 -6.46
N ASP A 131 10.38 19.41 -5.42
CA ASP A 131 10.54 18.97 -4.04
C ASP A 131 9.38 18.07 -3.57
N PHE A 132 8.13 18.45 -3.88
CA PHE A 132 6.95 17.62 -3.63
C PHE A 132 7.07 16.27 -4.35
N ALA A 133 7.42 16.26 -5.62
CA ALA A 133 7.60 15.05 -6.41
C ALA A 133 8.62 14.09 -5.79
N ALA A 134 9.76 14.60 -5.34
CA ALA A 134 10.80 13.80 -4.68
C ALA A 134 10.31 13.17 -3.36
N ARG A 135 9.57 13.93 -2.53
CA ARG A 135 9.06 13.48 -1.23
C ARG A 135 7.82 12.60 -1.31
N SER A 136 6.99 12.78 -2.34
CA SER A 136 5.75 12.01 -2.53
C SER A 136 6.01 10.54 -2.83
N GLY A 137 7.11 10.24 -3.51
CA GLY A 137 7.41 8.92 -4.04
C GLY A 137 6.43 8.47 -5.14
N LEU A 138 5.67 9.42 -5.72
CA LEU A 138 4.76 9.19 -6.85
C LEU A 138 5.50 9.46 -8.15
N GLU A 139 5.50 8.47 -9.05
CA GLU A 139 6.10 8.59 -10.38
C GLU A 139 5.36 9.66 -11.22
N GLU A 140 4.05 9.71 -11.07
CA GLU A 140 3.18 10.68 -11.75
C GLU A 140 3.50 12.13 -11.34
N ALA A 141 3.77 12.37 -10.06
CA ALA A 141 4.15 13.69 -9.58
C ALA A 141 5.52 14.11 -10.12
N ARG A 142 6.45 13.16 -10.26
CA ARG A 142 7.78 13.40 -10.87
C ARG A 142 7.64 13.77 -12.34
N SER A 143 6.93 12.95 -13.12
CA SER A 143 6.70 13.21 -14.54
C SER A 143 6.00 14.55 -14.76
N PHE A 144 4.99 14.87 -13.93
CA PHE A 144 4.31 16.15 -13.99
C PHE A 144 5.26 17.32 -13.72
N ALA A 145 6.06 17.27 -12.66
CA ALA A 145 7.01 18.35 -12.31
C ALA A 145 8.05 18.58 -13.42
N GLU A 146 8.55 17.53 -14.05
CA GLU A 146 9.49 17.60 -15.17
C GLU A 146 8.84 18.28 -16.38
N VAL A 147 7.67 17.79 -16.84
CA VAL A 147 6.98 18.35 -18.00
C VAL A 147 6.53 19.79 -17.74
N PHE A 148 6.03 20.08 -16.53
CA PHE A 148 5.66 21.43 -16.12
C PHE A 148 6.85 22.40 -16.20
N SER A 149 8.01 22.01 -15.70
CA SER A 149 9.23 22.80 -15.76
C SER A 149 9.70 23.07 -17.18
N ILE A 150 9.61 22.08 -18.07
CA ILE A 150 9.98 22.24 -19.49
C ILE A 150 8.99 23.18 -20.17
N CYS A 151 7.68 22.95 -19.99
CA CYS A 151 6.64 23.73 -20.63
C CYS A 151 6.69 25.22 -20.22
N LYS A 152 6.87 25.50 -18.93
CA LYS A 152 6.98 26.86 -18.42
C LYS A 152 8.20 27.60 -18.98
N ARG A 153 9.33 26.90 -19.17
CA ARG A 153 10.54 27.49 -19.77
C ARG A 153 10.41 27.74 -21.27
N SER A 154 9.73 26.85 -21.99
CA SER A 154 9.53 26.95 -23.44
C SER A 154 8.36 27.87 -23.84
N GLY A 155 7.57 28.38 -22.87
CA GLY A 155 6.36 29.17 -23.15
C GLY A 155 5.20 28.34 -23.74
N GLY A 156 5.20 27.02 -23.51
CA GLY A 156 4.17 26.13 -24.00
C GLY A 156 2.83 26.24 -23.25
N ASP A 157 1.81 25.54 -23.75
CA ASP A 157 0.47 25.50 -23.16
C ASP A 157 0.43 24.64 -21.89
N LEU A 158 0.49 25.32 -20.74
CA LEU A 158 0.40 24.68 -19.43
C LEU A 158 -0.97 24.06 -19.16
N VAL A 159 -2.05 24.60 -19.77
CA VAL A 159 -3.40 24.02 -19.61
C VAL A 159 -3.43 22.60 -20.19
N GLU A 160 -2.90 22.44 -21.40
CA GLU A 160 -2.84 21.13 -22.05
C GLU A 160 -1.95 20.15 -21.28
N VAL A 161 -0.80 20.60 -20.78
CA VAL A 161 0.09 19.76 -19.95
C VAL A 161 -0.60 19.23 -18.71
N VAL A 162 -1.27 20.13 -17.95
CA VAL A 162 -1.98 19.74 -16.71
C VAL A 162 -3.14 18.80 -17.02
N ARG A 163 -3.94 19.13 -18.06
CA ARG A 163 -5.08 18.31 -18.50
C ARG A 163 -4.63 16.92 -18.92
N ARG A 164 -3.59 16.82 -19.75
CA ARG A 164 -3.05 15.55 -20.25
C ARG A 164 -2.47 14.72 -19.12
N SER A 165 -1.75 15.32 -18.17
CA SER A 165 -1.22 14.63 -17.00
C SER A 165 -2.34 14.04 -16.13
N SER A 166 -3.41 14.81 -15.90
CA SER A 166 -4.58 14.32 -15.15
C SER A 166 -5.28 13.15 -15.86
N ALA A 167 -5.45 13.23 -17.20
CA ALA A 167 -6.05 12.17 -17.99
C ALA A 167 -5.20 10.87 -17.93
N MET A 168 -3.89 10.99 -18.14
CA MET A 168 -2.96 9.85 -18.06
C MET A 168 -3.01 9.14 -16.69
N ILE A 169 -3.04 9.92 -15.60
CA ILE A 169 -3.17 9.36 -14.25
C ILE A 169 -4.51 8.62 -14.13
N GLY A 170 -5.59 9.19 -14.66
CA GLY A 170 -6.91 8.58 -14.69
C GLY A 170 -6.93 7.24 -15.39
N GLU A 171 -6.44 7.18 -16.61
CA GLU A 171 -6.36 5.96 -17.42
C GLU A 171 -5.50 4.88 -16.75
N LYS A 172 -4.31 5.26 -16.22
CA LYS A 172 -3.44 4.33 -15.51
C LYS A 172 -4.14 3.73 -14.29
N MET A 173 -4.87 4.54 -13.53
CA MET A 173 -5.61 4.07 -12.35
C MET A 173 -6.77 3.16 -12.72
N GLU A 174 -7.47 3.43 -13.81
CA GLU A 174 -8.57 2.61 -14.31
C GLU A 174 -8.07 1.22 -14.71
N VAL A 175 -7.00 1.15 -15.50
CA VAL A 175 -6.33 -0.10 -15.87
C VAL A 175 -5.84 -0.87 -14.63
N GLU A 176 -5.20 -0.21 -13.68
CA GLU A 176 -4.76 -0.84 -12.43
C GLU A 176 -5.93 -1.39 -11.61
N GLN A 177 -7.06 -0.69 -11.60
CA GLN A 177 -8.27 -1.12 -10.91
C GLN A 177 -8.90 -2.35 -11.58
N GLU A 178 -9.01 -2.38 -12.90
CA GLU A 178 -9.51 -3.54 -13.66
C GLU A 178 -8.62 -4.77 -13.44
N LEU A 179 -7.31 -4.60 -13.56
CA LEU A 179 -6.34 -5.66 -13.25
C LEU A 179 -6.45 -6.10 -11.79
N GLY A 180 -6.65 -5.15 -10.87
CA GLY A 180 -6.83 -5.42 -9.44
C GLY A 180 -8.01 -6.34 -9.15
N VAL A 181 -9.14 -6.18 -9.84
CA VAL A 181 -10.33 -7.04 -9.72
C VAL A 181 -10.03 -8.46 -10.20
N LEU A 182 -9.40 -8.61 -11.38
CA LEU A 182 -9.03 -9.91 -11.93
C LEU A 182 -8.06 -10.66 -11.02
N ILE A 183 -7.08 -9.95 -10.49
CA ILE A 183 -6.08 -10.52 -9.58
C ILE A 183 -6.70 -10.85 -8.21
N ALA A 184 -7.67 -10.06 -7.72
CA ALA A 184 -8.31 -10.29 -6.44
C ALA A 184 -9.05 -11.64 -6.42
N GLN A 185 -9.70 -12.01 -7.52
CA GLN A 185 -10.35 -13.31 -7.67
C GLN A 185 -9.32 -14.45 -7.57
N LYS A 186 -8.21 -14.35 -8.29
CA LYS A 186 -7.14 -15.37 -8.25
C LYS A 186 -6.44 -15.44 -6.89
N ARG A 187 -6.28 -14.30 -6.22
CA ARG A 187 -5.74 -14.27 -4.84
C ARG A 187 -6.67 -14.93 -3.83
N LEU A 188 -7.99 -14.79 -3.98
CA LEU A 188 -8.95 -15.47 -3.11
C LEU A 188 -8.88 -16.98 -3.32
N GLU A 189 -8.91 -17.45 -4.58
CA GLU A 189 -8.79 -18.85 -4.94
C GLU A 189 -7.53 -19.49 -4.37
N SER A 190 -6.41 -18.81 -4.54
CA SER A 190 -5.10 -19.24 -4.01
C SER A 190 -5.07 -19.29 -2.47
N ARG A 191 -5.69 -18.30 -1.78
CA ARG A 191 -5.79 -18.30 -0.31
C ARG A 191 -6.64 -19.46 0.21
N LEU A 192 -7.74 -19.77 -0.49
CA LEU A 192 -8.58 -20.92 -0.14
C LEU A 192 -7.78 -22.22 -0.31
N MET A 193 -7.07 -22.38 -1.44
CA MET A 193 -6.21 -23.56 -1.65
C MET A 193 -5.10 -23.67 -0.58
N MET A 194 -4.51 -22.56 -0.16
CA MET A 194 -3.50 -22.54 0.88
C MET A 194 -4.05 -22.87 2.27
N GLY A 195 -5.30 -22.48 2.55
CA GLY A 195 -5.98 -22.77 3.82
C GLY A 195 -6.52 -24.20 3.94
N MET A 196 -6.87 -24.84 2.82
CA MET A 196 -7.48 -26.19 2.77
C MET A 196 -6.72 -27.26 3.53
N PRO A 197 -5.38 -27.44 3.36
CA PRO A 197 -4.64 -28.48 4.09
C PRO A 197 -4.71 -28.27 5.60
N PHE A 198 -4.63 -27.05 6.08
CA PHE A 198 -4.70 -26.73 7.52
C PHE A 198 -6.12 -26.97 8.07
N ALA A 199 -7.15 -26.60 7.30
CA ALA A 199 -8.54 -26.90 7.66
C ALA A 199 -8.79 -28.39 7.71
N PHE A 200 -8.25 -29.15 6.76
CA PHE A 200 -8.40 -30.61 6.70
C PHE A 200 -7.72 -31.30 7.89
N VAL A 201 -6.49 -30.93 8.22
CA VAL A 201 -5.80 -31.48 9.40
C VAL A 201 -6.51 -31.09 10.70
N GLY A 202 -7.04 -29.89 10.80
CA GLY A 202 -7.85 -29.46 11.94
C GLY A 202 -9.13 -30.29 12.10
N LEU A 203 -9.81 -30.56 11.00
CA LEU A 203 -11.03 -31.35 10.95
C LEU A 203 -10.75 -32.83 11.34
N LEU A 204 -9.68 -33.42 10.82
CA LEU A 204 -9.25 -34.74 11.21
C LEU A 204 -8.90 -34.81 12.71
N GLY A 205 -8.20 -33.81 13.23
CA GLY A 205 -7.87 -33.74 14.66
C GLY A 205 -9.09 -33.63 15.57
N PHE A 206 -10.21 -33.08 15.06
CA PHE A 206 -11.45 -32.96 15.81
C PHE A 206 -12.34 -34.21 15.73
N PHE A 207 -12.46 -34.82 14.52
CA PHE A 207 -13.37 -35.93 14.29
C PHE A 207 -12.73 -37.33 14.37
N ALA A 208 -11.42 -37.42 14.18
CA ALA A 208 -10.67 -38.68 14.13
C ALA A 208 -9.43 -38.64 15.03
N GLY A 209 -9.63 -38.30 16.31
CA GLY A 209 -8.57 -38.22 17.33
C GLY A 209 -7.67 -39.45 17.41
N ASP A 210 -8.28 -40.65 17.35
CA ASP A 210 -7.58 -41.94 17.41
C ASP A 210 -6.62 -42.15 16.22
N TYR A 211 -6.95 -41.63 15.04
CA TYR A 211 -6.10 -41.68 13.86
C TYR A 211 -4.87 -40.77 14.01
N MET A 212 -5.04 -39.68 14.74
CA MET A 212 -3.98 -38.71 15.00
C MET A 212 -3.01 -39.18 16.11
N GLU A 213 -3.43 -40.07 17.02
CA GLU A 213 -2.53 -40.60 18.08
C GLU A 213 -1.35 -41.32 17.50
N GLY A 214 -1.49 -42.13 16.45
CA GLY A 214 -0.42 -42.79 15.76
C GLY A 214 0.61 -41.85 15.11
N LEU A 215 0.17 -40.65 14.69
CA LEU A 215 1.04 -39.60 14.12
C LEU A 215 1.85 -38.86 15.21
N HIS A 216 1.36 -38.86 16.45
CA HIS A 216 2.00 -38.14 17.56
C HIS A 216 2.96 -39.05 18.36
N GLN A 217 3.12 -40.35 18.00
CA GLN A 217 4.00 -41.34 18.67
C GLN A 217 5.16 -41.74 17.75
N GLY A 218 6.37 -41.86 18.32
CA GLY A 218 7.55 -42.38 17.64
C GLY A 218 7.98 -41.65 16.35
N ALA A 219 8.08 -42.40 15.24
CA ALA A 219 8.50 -41.87 13.94
C ALA A 219 7.49 -40.93 13.28
N GLY A 220 6.23 -40.92 13.74
CA GLY A 220 5.19 -40.05 13.22
C GLY A 220 5.52 -38.56 13.37
N TRP A 221 6.28 -38.19 14.38
CA TRP A 221 6.75 -36.82 14.60
C TRP A 221 7.67 -36.29 13.47
N LEU A 222 8.53 -37.16 12.95
CA LEU A 222 9.41 -36.81 11.81
C LEU A 222 8.58 -36.60 10.52
N VAL A 223 7.59 -37.46 10.30
CA VAL A 223 6.70 -37.34 9.14
C VAL A 223 5.88 -36.04 9.22
N LEU A 224 5.31 -35.74 10.39
CA LEU A 224 4.49 -34.52 10.60
C LEU A 224 5.33 -33.25 10.41
N THR A 225 6.56 -33.25 10.91
CA THR A 225 7.50 -32.12 10.73
C THR A 225 7.91 -31.96 9.27
N GLY A 226 8.20 -33.07 8.57
CA GLY A 226 8.51 -33.05 7.14
C GLY A 226 7.37 -32.52 6.29
N CYS A 227 6.14 -32.98 6.54
CA CYS A 227 4.94 -32.46 5.86
C CYS A 227 4.71 -30.97 6.13
N LEU A 228 4.91 -30.51 7.37
CA LEU A 228 4.77 -29.09 7.73
C LEU A 228 5.80 -28.21 7.02
N LEU A 229 7.06 -28.66 6.94
CA LEU A 229 8.10 -27.94 6.21
C LEU A 229 7.80 -27.89 4.71
N LEU A 230 7.30 -28.97 4.13
CA LEU A 230 6.94 -29.05 2.73
C LEU A 230 5.75 -28.15 2.42
N LEU A 231 4.69 -28.16 3.25
CA LEU A 231 3.54 -27.26 3.15
C LEU A 231 3.96 -25.80 3.33
N GLY A 232 4.81 -25.50 4.31
CA GLY A 232 5.34 -24.15 4.53
C GLY A 232 6.14 -23.65 3.34
N GLY A 233 6.97 -24.51 2.74
CA GLY A 233 7.72 -24.23 1.51
C GLY A 233 6.81 -23.96 0.32
N CYS A 234 5.79 -24.77 0.11
CA CYS A 234 4.79 -24.55 -0.94
C CYS A 234 4.00 -23.25 -0.73
N CYS A 235 3.58 -22.95 0.50
CA CYS A 235 2.90 -21.71 0.84
C CYS A 235 3.79 -20.50 0.61
N TRP A 236 5.07 -20.57 1.00
CA TRP A 236 6.04 -19.49 0.76
C TRP A 236 6.27 -19.26 -0.73
N TRP A 237 6.41 -20.34 -1.51
CA TRP A 237 6.59 -20.24 -2.96
C TRP A 237 5.36 -19.64 -3.64
N MET A 238 4.17 -20.09 -3.27
CA MET A 238 2.90 -19.57 -3.80
C MET A 238 2.72 -18.09 -3.45
N TYR A 239 3.05 -17.70 -2.22
CA TYR A 239 3.05 -16.30 -1.79
C TYR A 239 4.02 -15.46 -2.63
N ARG A 240 5.21 -15.99 -2.93
CA ARG A 240 6.22 -15.30 -3.74
C ARG A 240 5.80 -15.11 -5.19
N ILE A 241 5.16 -16.12 -5.79
CA ILE A 241 4.64 -16.03 -7.16
C ILE A 241 3.51 -15.01 -7.24
N MET A 242 2.65 -14.95 -6.22
CA MET A 242 1.52 -14.01 -6.18
C MET A 242 1.91 -12.57 -5.85
N GLU A 243 3.11 -12.32 -5.36
CA GLU A 243 3.65 -10.99 -5.09
C GLU A 243 4.25 -10.34 -6.36
N ILE A 244 3.71 -10.67 -7.54
CA ILE A 244 4.04 -9.98 -8.78
C ILE A 244 3.56 -8.54 -8.63
N ARG A 245 4.52 -7.62 -8.58
CA ARG A 245 4.27 -6.17 -8.62
C ARG A 245 3.79 -5.81 -10.03
N ILE A 246 2.58 -5.29 -10.09
CA ILE A 246 2.08 -4.49 -11.22
C ILE A 246 2.40 -3.05 -10.90
#